data_ad30b3736794ceb4649e2817bd642bd1
#
_entry.id   ad30b3736794ceb4649e2817bd642bd1
#
_cell.length_a   1.000
_cell.length_b   1.000
_cell.length_c   1.000
_cell.angle_alpha   90.00
_cell.angle_beta   90.00
_cell.angle_gamma   90.00
#
_symmetry.space_group_name_H-M   'P 1'
#
loop_
_entity.id
_entity.type
_entity.pdbx_description
1 polymer ?
#
loop_
_entity_poly.entity_id
_entity_poly.type
_entity_poly.pdbx_seq_one_letter_code
_entity_poly.pdbx_strand_id
1 'polypeptide(L)'
;VRDEAEIRGHRKTYVGAMPGRIVTAFKAAGVKNPLMLLDEIDKISSDYKGDTASALLEVLDSEQNSHFVDHYIELPTDLSQVLFIATANDLSTVSKPLLDRMEIIEVSSYTKNEKLHIAKEHLVPKQLEKNGLMAKQLKFSDKALESMIDGYTREAGVRSLEREIAKVCRKAVRQLYHGNGELNEEVKSIRITDKNLKDFLGKVKFKPENIHKKNEVGIVR
;
A
#
# COMPACT_ATOMS: atom_id res chain seq x y z
N VAL A 1 -9.99 7.02 8.86
CA VAL A 1 -11.16 7.56 9.56
C VAL A 1 -10.85 7.60 11.02
N ARG A 2 -10.89 8.81 11.63
CA ARG A 2 -10.50 9.02 13.04
C ARG A 2 -11.68 9.32 13.94
N ASP A 3 -12.81 9.67 13.37
CA ASP A 3 -13.96 10.17 14.12
C ASP A 3 -15.27 9.66 13.48
N GLU A 4 -16.30 9.40 14.29
CA GLU A 4 -17.65 9.09 13.84
C GLU A 4 -18.19 10.16 12.88
N ALA A 5 -17.92 11.44 13.17
CA ALA A 5 -18.33 12.57 12.34
C ALA A 5 -17.72 12.53 10.92
N GLU A 6 -16.59 11.87 10.70
CA GLU A 6 -16.07 11.65 9.34
C GLU A 6 -16.97 10.68 8.53
N ILE A 7 -17.67 9.75 9.17
CA ILE A 7 -18.58 8.81 8.53
C ILE A 7 -19.95 9.42 8.35
N ARG A 8 -20.55 9.90 9.47
CA ARG A 8 -21.93 10.37 9.58
C ARG A 8 -22.11 11.88 9.39
N GLY A 9 -21.04 12.65 9.22
CA GLY A 9 -21.10 14.10 9.16
C GLY A 9 -21.27 14.78 10.52
N HIS A 10 -21.10 16.09 10.52
CA HIS A 10 -21.27 16.93 11.70
C HIS A 10 -22.70 17.48 11.76
N ARG A 11 -23.23 17.65 12.96
CA ARG A 11 -24.52 18.36 13.13
C ARG A 11 -24.41 19.80 12.64
N LYS A 12 -25.40 20.30 11.91
CA LYS A 12 -25.43 21.65 11.32
C LYS A 12 -25.22 22.81 12.30
N THR A 13 -25.39 22.55 13.58
CA THR A 13 -25.21 23.54 14.66
C THR A 13 -23.77 23.91 14.93
N TYR A 14 -22.81 23.16 14.41
CA TYR A 14 -21.38 23.45 14.61
C TYR A 14 -20.81 24.31 13.48
N VAL A 15 -19.97 25.27 13.85
CA VAL A 15 -19.22 26.08 12.85
C VAL A 15 -18.24 25.16 12.11
N GLY A 16 -18.31 25.18 10.79
CA GLY A 16 -17.51 24.27 9.94
C GLY A 16 -18.11 22.88 9.76
N ALA A 17 -19.38 22.67 10.11
CA ALA A 17 -20.06 21.40 9.89
C ALA A 17 -20.04 21.01 8.41
N MET A 18 -19.79 19.73 8.13
CA MET A 18 -19.71 19.13 6.80
C MET A 18 -20.42 17.77 6.78
N PRO A 19 -20.93 17.36 5.58
CA PRO A 19 -21.41 15.99 5.38
C PRO A 19 -20.31 14.97 5.62
N GLY A 20 -20.71 13.77 6.01
CA GLY A 20 -19.80 12.63 6.14
C GLY A 20 -19.22 12.15 4.81
N ARG A 21 -18.15 11.42 4.90
CA ARG A 21 -17.43 10.89 3.72
C ARG A 21 -18.27 9.90 2.92
N ILE A 22 -19.12 9.12 3.58
CA ILE A 22 -20.00 8.14 2.89
C ILE A 22 -20.94 8.87 1.94
N VAL A 23 -21.69 9.84 2.42
CA VAL A 23 -22.64 10.59 1.59
C VAL A 23 -21.92 11.45 0.55
N THR A 24 -20.78 12.03 0.90
CA THR A 24 -19.96 12.79 -0.04
C THR A 24 -19.45 11.92 -1.18
N ALA A 25 -18.95 10.70 -0.90
CA ALA A 25 -18.50 9.73 -1.90
C ALA A 25 -19.68 9.23 -2.75
N PHE A 26 -20.81 8.93 -2.12
CA PHE A 26 -22.04 8.52 -2.80
C PHE A 26 -22.51 9.59 -3.79
N LYS A 27 -22.55 10.86 -3.39
CA LYS A 27 -22.86 12.00 -4.27
C LYS A 27 -21.87 12.13 -5.41
N ALA A 28 -20.57 11.99 -5.15
CA ALA A 28 -19.52 12.08 -6.17
C ALA A 28 -19.60 10.96 -7.20
N ALA A 29 -20.04 9.76 -6.80
CA ALA A 29 -20.23 8.62 -7.71
C ALA A 29 -21.38 8.86 -8.71
N GLY A 30 -22.41 9.59 -8.34
CA GLY A 30 -23.53 9.97 -9.21
C GLY A 30 -24.45 8.80 -9.61
N VAL A 31 -24.28 7.63 -8.98
CA VAL A 31 -25.07 6.41 -9.24
C VAL A 31 -25.55 5.81 -7.93
N LYS A 32 -26.62 5.00 -7.97
CA LYS A 32 -27.18 4.35 -6.76
C LYS A 32 -26.41 3.12 -6.31
N ASN A 33 -25.65 2.51 -7.19
CA ASN A 33 -24.90 1.27 -6.97
C ASN A 33 -23.37 1.43 -7.18
N PRO A 34 -22.72 2.39 -6.52
CA PRO A 34 -21.28 2.54 -6.65
C PRO A 34 -20.54 1.41 -5.95
N LEU A 35 -19.27 1.23 -6.33
CA LEU A 35 -18.29 0.52 -5.53
C LEU A 35 -17.60 1.53 -4.61
N MET A 36 -17.60 1.28 -3.30
CA MET A 36 -16.92 2.10 -2.30
C MET A 36 -15.79 1.32 -1.65
N LEU A 37 -14.57 1.88 -1.71
CA LEU A 37 -13.40 1.33 -1.06
C LEU A 37 -13.19 1.97 0.31
N LEU A 38 -13.18 1.13 1.36
CA LEU A 38 -12.85 1.50 2.73
C LEU A 38 -11.42 1.03 3.02
N ASP A 39 -10.44 1.91 2.84
CA ASP A 39 -9.04 1.56 2.96
C ASP A 39 -8.57 1.61 4.44
N GLU A 40 -7.79 0.61 4.86
CA GLU A 40 -7.17 0.51 6.19
C GLU A 40 -8.19 0.59 7.35
N ILE A 41 -9.25 -0.23 7.34
CA ILE A 41 -10.25 -0.26 8.43
C ILE A 41 -9.68 -0.72 9.77
N ASP A 42 -8.52 -1.38 9.78
CA ASP A 42 -7.76 -1.74 10.97
C ASP A 42 -7.15 -0.52 11.71
N LYS A 43 -7.15 0.66 11.06
CA LYS A 43 -6.67 1.92 11.65
C LYS A 43 -7.78 2.78 12.26
N ILE A 44 -8.99 2.27 12.32
CA ILE A 44 -10.10 2.94 12.98
C ILE A 44 -9.83 2.90 14.47
N SER A 45 -9.61 4.07 15.07
CA SER A 45 -9.38 4.17 16.51
C SER A 45 -10.70 4.10 17.26
N SER A 46 -10.69 3.38 18.37
CA SER A 46 -11.78 3.35 19.36
C SER A 46 -11.68 4.53 20.35
N ASP A 47 -11.22 5.69 19.88
CA ASP A 47 -10.98 6.84 20.75
C ASP A 47 -12.27 7.51 21.22
N TYR A 48 -12.21 8.15 22.38
CA TYR A 48 -13.23 8.76 23.24
C TYR A 48 -14.25 9.73 22.59
N LYS A 49 -14.22 9.95 21.29
CA LYS A 49 -15.06 10.96 20.60
C LYS A 49 -16.17 10.41 19.70
N GLY A 50 -16.59 9.20 19.91
CA GLY A 50 -17.66 8.59 19.14
C GLY A 50 -17.28 7.19 18.66
N ASP A 51 -18.25 6.32 18.53
CA ASP A 51 -18.03 4.94 18.12
C ASP A 51 -18.01 4.84 16.59
N THR A 52 -16.84 5.12 16.02
CA THR A 52 -16.59 5.00 14.58
C THR A 52 -16.93 3.59 14.05
N ALA A 53 -16.72 2.57 14.90
CA ALA A 53 -17.05 1.19 14.53
C ALA A 53 -18.56 0.98 14.43
N SER A 54 -19.35 1.56 15.35
CA SER A 54 -20.82 1.52 15.28
C SER A 54 -21.36 2.27 14.06
N ALA A 55 -20.78 3.41 13.71
CA ALA A 55 -21.16 4.13 12.50
C ALA A 55 -20.89 3.31 11.22
N LEU A 56 -19.78 2.57 11.19
CA LEU A 56 -19.45 1.68 10.09
C LEU A 56 -20.36 0.45 10.06
N LEU A 57 -20.76 -0.06 11.22
CA LEU A 57 -21.74 -1.15 11.31
C LEU A 57 -23.04 -0.77 10.64
N GLU A 58 -23.59 0.41 10.89
CA GLU A 58 -24.81 0.88 10.23
C GLU A 58 -24.66 1.00 8.71
N VAL A 59 -23.49 1.41 8.23
CA VAL A 59 -23.20 1.50 6.79
C VAL A 59 -23.13 0.12 6.12
N LEU A 60 -22.55 -0.87 6.81
CA LEU A 60 -22.29 -2.20 6.26
C LEU A 60 -23.38 -3.22 6.55
N ASP A 61 -24.29 -2.92 7.48
CA ASP A 61 -25.39 -3.80 7.82
C ASP A 61 -26.52 -3.69 6.80
N SER A 62 -26.80 -4.77 6.07
CA SER A 62 -27.84 -4.82 5.05
C SER A 62 -29.26 -4.55 5.59
N GLU A 63 -29.50 -4.71 6.91
CA GLU A 63 -30.79 -4.43 7.53
C GLU A 63 -30.96 -2.94 7.84
N GLN A 64 -29.87 -2.20 8.02
CA GLN A 64 -29.89 -0.80 8.44
C GLN A 64 -29.47 0.18 7.35
N ASN A 65 -28.62 -0.23 6.42
CA ASN A 65 -27.98 0.66 5.44
C ASN A 65 -28.93 1.28 4.41
N SER A 66 -30.13 0.74 4.25
CA SER A 66 -31.19 1.34 3.41
C SER A 66 -31.74 2.65 3.96
N HIS A 67 -31.52 2.92 5.26
CA HIS A 67 -32.00 4.12 5.94
C HIS A 67 -30.87 4.89 6.63
N PHE A 68 -29.66 4.84 6.08
CA PHE A 68 -28.51 5.56 6.63
C PHE A 68 -28.76 7.06 6.66
N VAL A 69 -28.58 7.69 7.83
CA VAL A 69 -28.78 9.13 8.03
C VAL A 69 -27.47 9.82 8.37
N ASP A 70 -27.06 10.72 7.48
CA ASP A 70 -25.97 11.65 7.75
C ASP A 70 -26.46 12.82 8.62
N HIS A 71 -25.74 13.17 9.68
CA HIS A 71 -26.13 14.21 10.63
C HIS A 71 -26.13 15.63 10.04
N TYR A 72 -25.42 15.85 8.93
CA TYR A 72 -25.42 17.13 8.25
C TYR A 72 -26.58 17.21 7.22
N ILE A 73 -26.80 16.15 6.47
CA ILE A 73 -27.84 16.11 5.44
C ILE A 73 -29.22 15.91 6.09
N GLU A 74 -29.32 15.10 7.14
CA GLU A 74 -30.56 14.78 7.87
C GLU A 74 -31.66 14.14 7.00
N LEU A 75 -31.27 13.53 5.88
CA LEU A 75 -32.14 12.77 4.99
C LEU A 75 -31.66 11.34 4.91
N PRO A 76 -32.57 10.36 4.93
CA PRO A 76 -32.20 8.96 4.75
C PRO A 76 -31.60 8.74 3.36
N THR A 77 -30.47 8.04 3.34
CA THR A 77 -29.75 7.66 2.13
C THR A 77 -29.75 6.15 2.03
N ASP A 78 -30.23 5.61 0.93
CA ASP A 78 -30.26 4.18 0.67
C ASP A 78 -28.90 3.70 0.14
N LEU A 79 -28.17 2.94 0.96
CA LEU A 79 -26.88 2.34 0.64
C LEU A 79 -26.97 0.85 0.30
N SER A 80 -28.18 0.27 0.21
CA SER A 80 -28.40 -1.18 0.02
C SER A 80 -27.83 -1.72 -1.29
N GLN A 81 -27.67 -0.87 -2.30
CA GLN A 81 -27.10 -1.25 -3.60
C GLN A 81 -25.60 -0.94 -3.73
N VAL A 82 -24.97 -0.42 -2.68
CA VAL A 82 -23.54 -0.10 -2.69
C VAL A 82 -22.73 -1.36 -2.46
N LEU A 83 -21.75 -1.63 -3.31
CA LEU A 83 -20.73 -2.65 -3.05
C LEU A 83 -19.60 -2.05 -2.23
N PHE A 84 -19.45 -2.51 -1.00
CA PHE A 84 -18.34 -2.10 -0.14
C PHE A 84 -17.19 -3.10 -0.25
N ILE A 85 -15.97 -2.59 -0.46
CA ILE A 85 -14.73 -3.36 -0.35
C ILE A 85 -13.89 -2.70 0.73
N ALA A 86 -13.48 -3.48 1.73
CA ALA A 86 -12.63 -3.00 2.80
C ALA A 86 -11.24 -3.64 2.71
N THR A 87 -10.20 -2.89 3.11
CA THR A 87 -8.84 -3.43 3.26
C THR A 87 -8.41 -3.34 4.71
N ALA A 88 -7.66 -4.33 5.18
CA ALA A 88 -7.03 -4.35 6.49
C ALA A 88 -5.69 -5.08 6.42
N ASN A 89 -4.72 -4.67 7.24
CA ASN A 89 -3.46 -5.38 7.41
C ASN A 89 -3.50 -6.34 8.60
N ASP A 90 -4.30 -6.00 9.61
CA ASP A 90 -4.43 -6.78 10.85
C ASP A 90 -5.90 -6.86 11.27
N LEU A 91 -6.47 -8.06 11.16
CA LEU A 91 -7.86 -8.31 11.54
C LEU A 91 -8.08 -8.29 13.07
N SER A 92 -7.02 -8.48 13.87
CA SER A 92 -7.13 -8.50 15.34
C SER A 92 -7.58 -7.17 15.93
N THR A 93 -7.36 -6.08 15.19
CA THR A 93 -7.76 -4.72 15.60
C THR A 93 -9.15 -4.32 15.10
N VAL A 94 -9.74 -5.10 14.20
CA VAL A 94 -11.10 -4.87 13.68
C VAL A 94 -12.11 -5.50 14.64
N SER A 95 -13.17 -4.78 14.97
CA SER A 95 -14.18 -5.29 15.90
C SER A 95 -14.90 -6.52 15.30
N LYS A 96 -15.16 -7.52 16.15
CA LYS A 96 -15.82 -8.75 15.73
C LYS A 96 -17.17 -8.53 15.03
N PRO A 97 -18.06 -7.62 15.49
CA PRO A 97 -19.31 -7.34 14.79
C PRO A 97 -19.13 -6.84 13.34
N LEU A 98 -18.02 -6.11 13.05
CA LEU A 98 -17.70 -5.70 11.68
C LEU A 98 -17.25 -6.89 10.84
N LEU A 99 -16.40 -7.76 11.39
CA LEU A 99 -15.93 -8.95 10.69
C LEU A 99 -17.08 -9.91 10.35
N ASP A 100 -18.07 -10.05 11.25
CA ASP A 100 -19.22 -10.92 11.04
C ASP A 100 -20.13 -10.49 9.86
N ARG A 101 -19.97 -9.24 9.38
CA ARG A 101 -20.71 -8.68 8.23
C ARG A 101 -19.92 -8.65 6.93
N MET A 102 -18.70 -9.17 6.94
CA MET A 102 -17.79 -9.13 5.80
C MET A 102 -17.41 -10.53 5.37
N GLU A 103 -17.26 -10.73 4.08
CA GLU A 103 -16.55 -11.88 3.53
C GLU A 103 -15.04 -11.57 3.57
N ILE A 104 -14.29 -12.42 4.27
CA ILE A 104 -12.84 -12.23 4.45
C ILE A 104 -12.11 -12.97 3.34
N ILE A 105 -11.39 -12.21 2.51
CA ILE A 105 -10.52 -12.73 1.45
C ILE A 105 -9.07 -12.47 1.85
N GLU A 106 -8.36 -13.53 2.18
CA GLU A 106 -6.97 -13.45 2.60
C GLU A 106 -6.03 -13.34 1.40
N VAL A 107 -5.23 -12.27 1.35
CA VAL A 107 -4.21 -12.06 0.32
C VAL A 107 -2.85 -12.43 0.89
N SER A 108 -2.30 -13.55 0.44
CA SER A 108 -0.98 -14.03 0.89
C SER A 108 0.16 -13.12 0.46
N SER A 109 1.30 -13.21 1.18
CA SER A 109 2.53 -12.53 0.78
C SER A 109 3.12 -13.15 -0.49
N TYR A 110 3.78 -12.32 -1.29
CA TYR A 110 4.51 -12.82 -2.47
C TYR A 110 5.73 -13.64 -2.07
N THR A 111 5.93 -14.75 -2.75
CA THR A 111 7.17 -15.54 -2.70
C THR A 111 8.33 -14.75 -3.34
N LYS A 112 9.56 -15.16 -3.04
CA LYS A 112 10.76 -14.55 -3.66
C LYS A 112 10.71 -14.60 -5.18
N ASN A 113 10.26 -15.71 -5.76
CA ASN A 113 10.17 -15.88 -7.21
C ASN A 113 9.12 -14.94 -7.82
N GLU A 114 7.94 -14.83 -7.22
CA GLU A 114 6.92 -13.89 -7.65
C GLU A 114 7.40 -12.44 -7.57
N LYS A 115 8.07 -12.05 -6.47
CA LYS A 115 8.70 -10.72 -6.34
C LYS A 115 9.72 -10.44 -7.45
N LEU A 116 10.51 -11.45 -7.84
CA LEU A 116 11.46 -11.33 -8.93
C LEU A 116 10.75 -11.07 -10.27
N HIS A 117 9.70 -11.83 -10.58
CA HIS A 117 8.90 -11.62 -11.79
C HIS A 117 8.22 -10.25 -11.78
N ILE A 118 7.57 -9.87 -10.70
CA ILE A 118 6.95 -8.54 -10.54
C ILE A 118 8.00 -7.43 -10.73
N ALA A 119 9.19 -7.60 -10.17
CA ALA A 119 10.26 -6.62 -10.32
C ALA A 119 10.67 -6.45 -11.79
N LYS A 120 10.87 -7.55 -12.52
CA LYS A 120 11.31 -7.54 -13.92
C LYS A 120 10.26 -7.00 -14.87
N GLU A 121 9.03 -7.47 -14.72
CA GLU A 121 7.95 -7.23 -15.70
C GLU A 121 7.22 -5.90 -15.45
N HIS A 122 7.17 -5.45 -14.19
CA HIS A 122 6.38 -4.29 -13.82
C HIS A 122 7.18 -3.17 -13.15
N LEU A 123 7.96 -3.47 -12.08
CA LEU A 123 8.58 -2.40 -11.30
C LEU A 123 9.74 -1.74 -12.02
N VAL A 124 10.63 -2.50 -12.64
CA VAL A 124 11.78 -1.95 -13.37
C VAL A 124 11.32 -1.09 -14.55
N PRO A 125 10.45 -1.56 -15.48
CA PRO A 125 9.95 -0.73 -16.58
C PRO A 125 9.28 0.54 -16.08
N LYS A 126 8.40 0.44 -15.09
CA LYS A 126 7.70 1.59 -14.47
C LYS A 126 8.68 2.62 -13.90
N GLN A 127 9.74 2.17 -13.22
CA GLN A 127 10.71 3.09 -12.61
C GLN A 127 11.68 3.67 -13.63
N LEU A 128 12.02 2.95 -14.70
CA LEU A 128 12.77 3.51 -15.82
C LEU A 128 12.00 4.65 -16.47
N GLU A 129 10.74 4.43 -16.83
CA GLU A 129 9.86 5.44 -17.43
C GLU A 129 9.73 6.67 -16.52
N LYS A 130 9.42 6.48 -15.24
CA LYS A 130 9.28 7.58 -14.25
C LYS A 130 10.55 8.43 -14.08
N ASN A 131 11.71 7.87 -14.35
CA ASN A 131 13.00 8.58 -14.23
C ASN A 131 13.58 8.98 -15.61
N GLY A 132 12.80 8.85 -16.69
CA GLY A 132 13.24 9.24 -18.05
C GLY A 132 14.37 8.38 -18.60
N LEU A 133 14.52 7.13 -18.13
CA LEU A 133 15.55 6.19 -18.56
C LEU A 133 15.02 5.20 -19.59
N MET A 134 15.82 4.93 -20.62
CA MET A 134 15.53 3.86 -21.56
C MET A 134 16.11 2.52 -21.07
N ALA A 135 15.48 1.41 -21.44
CA ALA A 135 15.92 0.06 -21.08
C ALA A 135 17.34 -0.28 -21.56
N LYS A 136 17.85 0.43 -22.59
CA LYS A 136 19.23 0.30 -23.06
C LYS A 136 20.25 1.00 -22.15
N GLN A 137 19.83 2.03 -21.41
CA GLN A 137 20.71 2.84 -20.55
C GLN A 137 20.91 2.22 -19.16
N LEU A 138 19.87 1.57 -18.60
CA LEU A 138 19.97 0.92 -17.29
C LEU A 138 19.36 -0.48 -17.35
N LYS A 139 20.15 -1.48 -16.97
CA LYS A 139 19.73 -2.89 -16.94
C LYS A 139 20.00 -3.49 -15.56
N PHE A 140 19.05 -4.26 -15.05
CA PHE A 140 19.20 -5.04 -13.83
C PHE A 140 19.45 -6.50 -14.19
N SER A 141 20.43 -7.14 -13.56
CA SER A 141 20.57 -8.59 -13.63
C SER A 141 19.62 -9.27 -12.63
N ASP A 142 19.21 -10.50 -12.91
CA ASP A 142 18.35 -11.29 -12.02
C ASP A 142 18.98 -11.42 -10.63
N LYS A 143 20.27 -11.69 -10.56
CA LYS A 143 21.03 -11.76 -9.31
C LYS A 143 21.01 -10.45 -8.52
N ALA A 144 21.01 -9.30 -9.20
CA ALA A 144 20.90 -8.01 -8.51
C ALA A 144 19.49 -7.84 -7.90
N LEU A 145 18.44 -8.18 -8.63
CA LEU A 145 17.06 -8.12 -8.11
C LEU A 145 16.85 -9.11 -6.95
N GLU A 146 17.36 -10.33 -7.06
CA GLU A 146 17.34 -11.30 -5.95
C GLU A 146 18.08 -10.76 -4.72
N SER A 147 19.26 -10.17 -4.91
CA SER A 147 20.02 -9.55 -3.82
C SER A 147 19.29 -8.36 -3.21
N MET A 148 18.53 -7.61 -4.00
CA MET A 148 17.66 -6.54 -3.47
C MET A 148 16.52 -7.11 -2.62
N ILE A 149 15.87 -8.18 -3.08
CA ILE A 149 14.78 -8.85 -2.35
C ILE A 149 15.29 -9.39 -1.03
N ASP A 150 16.41 -10.12 -1.02
CA ASP A 150 16.93 -10.78 0.17
C ASP A 150 17.65 -9.83 1.14
N GLY A 151 18.41 -8.87 0.60
CA GLY A 151 19.35 -8.08 1.38
C GLY A 151 18.90 -6.66 1.71
N TYR A 152 17.94 -6.11 0.98
CA TYR A 152 17.56 -4.70 1.14
C TYR A 152 16.07 -4.51 1.48
N THR A 153 15.25 -5.55 1.31
CA THR A 153 13.82 -5.49 1.62
C THR A 153 13.41 -6.67 2.52
N ARG A 154 12.50 -6.40 3.46
CA ARG A 154 11.86 -7.43 4.29
C ARG A 154 10.40 -7.06 4.45
N GLU A 155 9.59 -7.47 3.48
CA GLU A 155 8.18 -7.10 3.39
C GLU A 155 7.35 -8.23 2.78
N ALA A 156 6.06 -8.27 3.06
CA ALA A 156 5.13 -9.19 2.43
C ALA A 156 4.89 -8.87 0.94
N GLY A 157 4.72 -7.59 0.62
CA GLY A 157 4.53 -7.06 -0.73
C GLY A 157 5.82 -6.69 -1.46
N VAL A 158 5.74 -5.67 -2.31
CA VAL A 158 6.83 -5.18 -3.18
C VAL A 158 7.04 -3.67 -3.12
N ARG A 159 6.41 -2.96 -2.16
CA ARG A 159 6.52 -1.49 -2.06
C ARG A 159 7.93 -1.01 -1.73
N SER A 160 8.62 -1.69 -0.81
CA SER A 160 10.01 -1.36 -0.47
C SER A 160 10.95 -1.72 -1.60
N LEU A 161 10.70 -2.84 -2.30
CA LEU A 161 11.45 -3.23 -3.49
C LEU A 161 11.32 -2.17 -4.58
N GLU A 162 10.12 -1.66 -4.85
CA GLU A 162 9.91 -0.56 -5.79
C GLU A 162 10.69 0.69 -5.40
N ARG A 163 10.70 1.04 -4.10
CA ARG A 163 11.46 2.20 -3.59
C ARG A 163 12.97 2.03 -3.77
N GLU A 164 13.51 0.85 -3.52
CA GLU A 164 14.94 0.59 -3.73
C GLU A 164 15.30 0.58 -5.22
N ILE A 165 14.47 0.03 -6.11
CA ILE A 165 14.63 0.13 -7.57
C ILE A 165 14.63 1.60 -8.01
N ALA A 166 13.67 2.40 -7.54
CA ALA A 166 13.60 3.83 -7.82
C ALA A 166 14.85 4.59 -7.36
N LYS A 167 15.43 4.20 -6.21
CA LYS A 167 16.67 4.78 -5.71
C LYS A 167 17.86 4.47 -6.60
N VAL A 168 17.94 3.23 -7.12
CA VAL A 168 18.97 2.86 -8.11
C VAL A 168 18.79 3.67 -9.38
N CYS A 169 17.57 3.79 -9.91
CA CYS A 169 17.28 4.58 -11.11
C CYS A 169 17.72 6.05 -10.94
N ARG A 170 17.38 6.70 -9.83
CA ARG A 170 17.79 8.10 -9.57
C ARG A 170 19.31 8.27 -9.50
N LYS A 171 20.02 7.31 -8.88
CA LYS A 171 21.49 7.36 -8.86
C LYS A 171 22.09 7.08 -10.23
N ALA A 172 21.50 6.21 -11.03
CA ALA A 172 21.92 5.95 -12.40
C ALA A 172 21.74 7.19 -13.28
N VAL A 173 20.63 7.92 -13.14
CA VAL A 173 20.45 9.21 -13.86
C VAL A 173 21.60 10.16 -13.58
N ARG A 174 22.03 10.30 -12.32
CA ARG A 174 23.15 11.18 -11.95
C ARG A 174 24.50 10.78 -12.54
N GLN A 175 24.66 9.50 -12.91
CA GLN A 175 25.88 9.02 -13.57
C GLN A 175 25.80 9.12 -15.10
N LEU A 176 24.60 8.95 -15.64
CA LEU A 176 24.33 8.97 -17.09
C LEU A 176 24.20 10.39 -17.66
N TYR A 177 23.85 11.36 -16.82
CA TYR A 177 23.61 12.74 -17.24
C TYR A 177 24.43 13.71 -16.39
N HIS A 178 24.95 14.76 -17.03
CA HIS A 178 25.55 15.89 -16.34
C HIS A 178 24.49 16.78 -15.69
N GLY A 179 24.87 17.67 -14.78
CA GLY A 179 23.97 18.59 -14.09
C GLY A 179 23.21 19.56 -15.01
N ASN A 180 23.68 19.75 -16.22
CA ASN A 180 23.03 20.55 -17.30
C ASN A 180 22.01 19.70 -18.12
N GLY A 181 21.81 18.43 -17.83
CA GLY A 181 20.91 17.52 -18.54
C GLY A 181 21.48 16.86 -19.79
N GLU A 182 22.76 17.10 -20.12
CA GLU A 182 23.42 16.44 -21.24
C GLU A 182 23.88 15.02 -20.84
N LEU A 183 23.84 14.09 -21.81
CA LEU A 183 24.36 12.73 -21.63
C LEU A 183 25.87 12.75 -21.37
N ASN A 184 26.27 11.97 -20.39
CA ASN A 184 27.69 11.73 -20.14
C ASN A 184 28.24 10.81 -21.25
N GLU A 185 29.15 11.32 -22.08
CA GLU A 185 29.75 10.58 -23.19
C GLU A 185 30.57 9.37 -22.73
N GLU A 186 31.12 9.43 -21.50
CA GLU A 186 31.92 8.35 -20.91
C GLU A 186 31.04 7.16 -20.42
N VAL A 187 29.78 7.43 -20.05
CA VAL A 187 28.87 6.40 -19.49
C VAL A 187 27.60 6.28 -20.30
N LYS A 188 27.62 5.43 -21.32
CA LYS A 188 26.46 5.22 -22.21
C LYS A 188 25.40 4.29 -21.63
N SER A 189 25.79 3.38 -20.76
CA SER A 189 24.87 2.43 -20.12
C SER A 189 25.43 1.89 -18.81
N ILE A 190 24.52 1.57 -17.88
CA ILE A 190 24.86 0.99 -16.58
C ILE A 190 24.18 -0.37 -16.46
N ARG A 191 24.93 -1.38 -16.03
CA ARG A 191 24.39 -2.69 -15.68
C ARG A 191 24.51 -2.90 -14.16
N ILE A 192 23.38 -3.06 -13.51
CA ILE A 192 23.30 -3.36 -12.08
C ILE A 192 23.45 -4.86 -11.87
N THR A 193 24.42 -5.21 -11.04
CA THR A 193 24.78 -6.58 -10.65
C THR A 193 24.80 -6.67 -9.12
N ASP A 194 24.85 -7.88 -8.59
CA ASP A 194 25.04 -8.14 -7.15
C ASP A 194 26.30 -7.47 -6.59
N LYS A 195 27.37 -7.37 -7.40
CA LYS A 195 28.67 -6.80 -7.00
C LYS A 195 28.64 -5.30 -6.82
N ASN A 196 28.03 -4.56 -7.75
CA ASN A 196 27.96 -3.10 -7.72
C ASN A 196 26.72 -2.54 -7.04
N LEU A 197 25.80 -3.39 -6.61
CA LEU A 197 24.56 -2.98 -5.94
C LEU A 197 24.81 -2.13 -4.67
N LYS A 198 25.92 -2.43 -3.97
CA LYS A 198 26.33 -1.69 -2.76
C LYS A 198 26.64 -0.22 -3.04
N ASP A 199 27.13 0.10 -4.24
CA ASP A 199 27.47 1.48 -4.64
C ASP A 199 26.19 2.32 -4.78
N PHE A 200 25.11 1.68 -5.17
CA PHE A 200 23.79 2.30 -5.36
C PHE A 200 22.97 2.33 -4.06
N LEU A 201 22.94 1.24 -3.30
CA LEU A 201 22.04 1.09 -2.15
C LEU A 201 22.72 1.20 -0.78
N GLY A 202 24.08 1.14 -0.76
CA GLY A 202 24.85 1.11 0.46
C GLY A 202 24.96 -0.30 1.07
N LYS A 203 25.23 -0.37 2.35
CA LYS A 203 25.38 -1.66 3.06
C LYS A 203 24.08 -2.46 3.03
N VAL A 204 24.22 -3.77 2.90
CA VAL A 204 23.11 -4.73 3.00
C VAL A 204 22.43 -4.56 4.35
N LYS A 205 21.11 -4.38 4.35
CA LYS A 205 20.30 -4.12 5.55
C LYS A 205 19.97 -5.40 6.31
N PHE A 206 19.67 -6.46 5.56
CA PHE A 206 19.27 -7.76 6.10
C PHE A 206 20.31 -8.80 5.70
N LYS A 207 21.07 -9.28 6.65
CA LYS A 207 21.95 -10.43 6.41
C LYS A 207 21.10 -11.69 6.52
N PRO A 208 21.29 -12.69 5.63
CA PRO A 208 20.70 -14.00 5.86
C PRO A 208 21.22 -14.50 7.21
N GLU A 209 20.32 -14.95 8.06
CA GLU A 209 20.73 -15.66 9.28
C GLU A 209 21.57 -16.85 8.83
N ASN A 210 22.83 -16.88 9.25
CA ASN A 210 23.68 -18.06 9.05
C ASN A 210 23.12 -19.15 9.95
N ILE A 211 22.20 -19.95 9.42
CA ILE A 211 21.83 -21.19 10.05
C ILE A 211 23.11 -22.03 10.03
N HIS A 212 23.70 -22.20 11.20
CA HIS A 212 24.89 -23.06 11.36
C HIS A 212 24.59 -24.42 10.73
N LYS A 213 25.33 -24.76 9.67
CA LYS A 213 25.18 -26.04 8.95
C LYS A 213 25.65 -27.22 9.76
N LYS A 214 26.30 -27.00 10.90
CA LYS A 214 26.77 -28.03 11.84
C LYS A 214 25.91 -27.95 13.08
N ASN A 215 25.54 -29.12 13.59
CA ASN A 215 24.91 -29.26 14.91
C ASN A 215 25.92 -28.83 15.97
N GLU A 216 25.67 -27.74 16.66
CA GLU A 216 26.42 -27.30 17.82
C GLU A 216 25.62 -27.69 19.08
N VAL A 217 26.30 -28.25 20.07
CA VAL A 217 25.68 -28.66 21.33
C VAL A 217 25.17 -27.43 22.08
N GLY A 218 23.89 -27.41 22.41
CA GLY A 218 23.26 -26.29 23.15
C GLY A 218 22.43 -25.31 22.28
N ILE A 219 22.34 -25.51 20.97
CA ILE A 219 21.47 -24.72 20.10
C ILE A 219 20.25 -25.54 19.70
N VAL A 220 19.07 -25.13 20.19
CA VAL A 220 17.78 -25.72 19.79
C VAL A 220 17.25 -24.96 18.59
N ARG A 221 16.82 -25.69 17.55
CA ARG A 221 16.19 -25.14 16.35
C ARG A 221 14.70 -24.97 16.51
#